data_5b7cbeb8f06a5acf1cfa65223a95cfb4
#
_entry.id   5b7cbeb8f06a5acf1cfa65223a95cfb4
#
_cell.length_a   1.000
_cell.length_b   1.000
_cell.length_c   1.000
_cell.angle_alpha   90.00
_cell.angle_beta   90.00
_cell.angle_gamma   90.00
#
_symmetry.space_group_name_H-M   'P 1'
#
loop_
_entity.id
_entity.type
_entity.pdbx_description
1 polymer ?
#
loop_
_entity_poly.entity_id
_entity_poly.type
_entity_poly.pdbx_seq_one_letter_code
_entity_poly.pdbx_strand_id
1 'polypeptide(L)'
;MAISSSDACMNASRAALVLVGLALCSCSFDLGSFSLGPDKEAAPKPAATPTAEISAENVRDAQGYAAQGQVLARSGKPDEALALFEKALALDPYNVQALSGRGLIHQGEKRHAEAIDDFTAVHGLVPQRADPLVARATSYLALDKIKEAATDLDEAVQSEPNNGNAWSLRGLVYERLGDRKQAAASYNRALAIRPRDDAARSGLSRIGG
;
A
#
# COMPACT_ATOMS: atom_id res chain seq x y z
N MET A 1 49.09 38.62 -16.96
CA MET A 1 49.44 38.86 -15.54
C MET A 1 48.57 37.93 -14.73
N ALA A 2 49.13 36.83 -14.37
CA ALA A 2 49.57 36.40 -13.03
C ALA A 2 48.36 35.88 -12.21
N ILE A 3 48.11 34.56 -12.14
CA ILE A 3 48.68 33.53 -11.25
C ILE A 3 48.23 33.69 -9.78
N SER A 4 47.50 32.73 -9.27
CA SER A 4 47.71 32.00 -8.01
C SER A 4 46.48 31.14 -7.71
N SER A 5 46.39 29.85 -7.83
CA SER A 5 47.15 28.74 -7.20
C SER A 5 46.97 28.62 -5.68
N SER A 6 46.66 27.42 -5.31
CA SER A 6 46.74 26.79 -3.97
C SER A 6 45.49 26.95 -3.09
N ASP A 7 44.91 25.94 -2.41
CA ASP A 7 45.52 24.73 -1.87
C ASP A 7 44.49 23.63 -1.68
N ALA A 8 44.92 22.44 -2.01
CA ALA A 8 44.33 21.17 -1.58
C ALA A 8 44.61 20.96 -0.09
N CYS A 9 43.65 20.49 0.65
CA CYS A 9 43.91 19.83 1.92
C CYS A 9 43.11 18.55 2.04
N MET A 10 43.83 17.45 1.76
CA MET A 10 43.50 16.11 2.16
C MET A 10 43.43 16.04 3.69
N ASN A 11 42.46 15.38 4.22
CA ASN A 11 42.62 14.78 5.53
C ASN A 11 42.05 13.36 5.51
N ALA A 12 43.00 12.44 5.40
CA ALA A 12 42.79 11.00 5.60
C ALA A 12 42.95 10.69 7.09
N SER A 13 42.37 9.59 7.47
CA SER A 13 42.73 8.72 8.62
C SER A 13 42.11 9.06 9.97
N ARG A 14 41.32 8.10 10.46
CA ARG A 14 41.79 7.21 11.54
C ARG A 14 40.75 6.13 11.82
N ALA A 15 41.07 4.95 11.36
CA ALA A 15 40.55 3.68 11.88
C ALA A 15 41.01 3.55 13.34
N ALA A 16 40.04 3.42 14.27
CA ALA A 16 40.36 2.99 15.62
C ALA A 16 39.78 1.58 15.82
N LEU A 17 40.69 0.62 15.74
CA LEU A 17 40.49 -0.77 16.16
C LEU A 17 40.42 -0.77 17.69
N VAL A 18 39.29 -1.12 18.29
CA VAL A 18 39.18 -1.42 19.70
C VAL A 18 39.11 -2.92 19.86
N LEU A 19 40.26 -3.52 20.16
CA LEU A 19 40.37 -4.87 20.70
C LEU A 19 39.96 -4.85 22.16
N VAL A 20 38.79 -5.45 22.49
CA VAL A 20 38.43 -5.74 23.88
C VAL A 20 38.72 -7.19 24.16
N GLY A 21 39.65 -7.39 25.11
CA GLY A 21 40.20 -8.68 25.50
C GLY A 21 39.19 -9.63 26.14
N LEU A 22 39.30 -10.89 25.79
CA LEU A 22 38.66 -12.00 26.50
C LEU A 22 39.29 -12.15 27.89
N ALA A 23 38.54 -11.87 28.94
CA ALA A 23 38.81 -12.34 30.28
C ALA A 23 38.10 -13.68 30.47
N LEU A 24 38.88 -14.77 30.43
CA LEU A 24 38.46 -16.10 30.84
C LEU A 24 38.32 -16.12 32.34
N CYS A 25 37.11 -16.07 32.86
CA CYS A 25 36.82 -16.35 34.26
C CYS A 25 36.43 -17.81 34.37
N SER A 26 37.40 -18.63 34.80
CA SER A 26 37.19 -20.04 35.17
C SER A 26 36.42 -20.09 36.48
N CYS A 27 35.13 -20.28 36.43
CA CYS A 27 34.39 -20.74 37.59
C CYS A 27 34.11 -22.21 37.44
N SER A 28 34.84 -22.99 38.26
CA SER A 28 34.59 -24.41 38.49
C SER A 28 33.23 -24.51 39.19
N PHE A 29 32.25 -25.06 38.47
CA PHE A 29 30.96 -25.38 39.06
C PHE A 29 30.91 -26.86 39.38
N ASP A 30 30.76 -27.14 40.65
CA ASP A 30 30.69 -28.44 41.27
C ASP A 30 29.43 -29.20 40.82
N LEU A 31 29.63 -30.40 40.23
CA LEU A 31 28.55 -31.29 39.82
C LEU A 31 27.98 -32.04 41.02
N GLY A 32 27.15 -31.33 41.78
CA GLY A 32 26.28 -31.96 42.78
C GLY A 32 25.24 -32.82 42.03
N SER A 33 25.26 -34.12 42.31
CA SER A 33 24.32 -35.12 41.80
C SER A 33 22.85 -34.72 42.04
N PHE A 34 22.17 -34.29 40.99
CA PHE A 34 20.74 -34.08 40.98
C PHE A 34 20.04 -35.31 40.40
N SER A 35 19.36 -36.06 41.26
CA SER A 35 18.54 -37.22 40.93
C SER A 35 17.39 -36.80 40.00
N LEU A 36 17.35 -37.37 38.81
CA LEU A 36 16.22 -37.27 37.88
C LEU A 36 15.06 -38.13 38.39
N GLY A 37 14.07 -37.51 38.98
CA GLY A 37 12.75 -38.12 39.14
C GLY A 37 12.02 -38.16 37.81
N PRO A 38 11.25 -39.20 37.51
CA PRO A 38 10.42 -39.25 36.33
C PRO A 38 9.23 -38.28 36.45
N ASP A 39 8.73 -37.83 35.32
CA ASP A 39 7.52 -37.02 35.16
C ASP A 39 7.72 -35.49 35.17
N LYS A 40 8.30 -34.96 34.08
CA LYS A 40 7.89 -33.66 33.59
C LYS A 40 7.09 -33.87 32.30
N GLU A 41 5.78 -33.81 32.51
CA GLU A 41 4.80 -33.60 31.47
C GLU A 41 5.30 -32.52 30.48
N ALA A 42 5.53 -32.94 29.24
CA ALA A 42 5.97 -32.03 28.18
C ALA A 42 4.90 -30.96 28.00
N ALA A 43 5.29 -29.71 28.20
CA ALA A 43 4.42 -28.57 27.89
C ALA A 43 3.84 -28.74 26.48
N PRO A 44 2.53 -28.51 26.29
CA PRO A 44 1.92 -28.67 24.98
C PRO A 44 2.63 -27.75 23.99
N LYS A 45 3.20 -28.37 22.96
CA LYS A 45 3.77 -27.65 21.81
C LYS A 45 2.68 -26.69 21.32
N PRO A 46 2.95 -25.38 21.18
CA PRO A 46 1.96 -24.46 20.67
C PRO A 46 1.47 -25.02 19.34
N ALA A 47 0.17 -25.26 19.27
CA ALA A 47 -0.49 -25.72 18.05
C ALA A 47 -0.10 -24.71 16.95
N ALA A 48 0.69 -25.17 15.99
CA ALA A 48 0.95 -24.41 14.79
C ALA A 48 -0.43 -24.12 14.18
N THR A 49 -0.84 -22.87 14.19
CA THR A 49 -1.94 -22.40 13.36
C THR A 49 -1.65 -22.91 11.95
N PRO A 50 -2.50 -23.69 11.33
CA PRO A 50 -2.27 -24.10 9.97
C PRO A 50 -2.30 -22.83 9.11
N THR A 51 -1.13 -22.34 8.74
CA THR A 51 -0.99 -21.52 7.53
C THR A 51 -1.39 -22.48 6.42
N ALA A 52 -2.65 -22.43 6.00
CA ALA A 52 -3.12 -23.20 4.87
C ALA A 52 -2.22 -22.80 3.69
N GLU A 53 -1.35 -23.72 3.29
CA GLU A 53 -0.54 -23.52 2.09
C GLU A 53 -1.53 -23.36 0.93
N ILE A 54 -1.52 -22.17 0.32
CA ILE A 54 -2.40 -21.86 -0.81
C ILE A 54 -1.94 -22.76 -1.96
N SER A 55 -2.76 -23.76 -2.30
CA SER A 55 -2.43 -24.68 -3.39
C SER A 55 -2.56 -23.97 -4.75
N ALA A 56 -1.82 -24.44 -5.75
CA ALA A 56 -1.93 -23.91 -7.12
C ALA A 56 -3.35 -24.11 -7.70
N GLU A 57 -4.08 -25.10 -7.25
CA GLU A 57 -5.50 -25.34 -7.60
C GLU A 57 -6.38 -24.23 -6.99
N ASN A 58 -6.22 -23.95 -5.70
CA ASN A 58 -6.97 -22.88 -5.04
C ASN A 58 -6.74 -21.52 -5.72
N VAL A 59 -5.50 -21.21 -6.10
CA VAL A 59 -5.20 -19.95 -6.83
C VAL A 59 -5.93 -19.91 -8.17
N ARG A 60 -5.96 -21.01 -8.92
CA ARG A 60 -6.66 -21.08 -10.21
C ARG A 60 -8.16 -20.89 -10.04
N ASP A 61 -8.76 -21.57 -9.07
CA ASP A 61 -10.18 -21.46 -8.79
C ASP A 61 -10.55 -20.06 -8.30
N ALA A 62 -9.73 -19.47 -7.44
CA ALA A 62 -9.88 -18.08 -7.00
C ALA A 62 -9.87 -17.11 -8.18
N GLN A 63 -8.95 -17.27 -9.12
CA GLN A 63 -8.92 -16.48 -10.36
C GLN A 63 -10.19 -16.64 -11.19
N GLY A 64 -10.71 -17.86 -11.29
CA GLY A 64 -11.97 -18.17 -11.97
C GLY A 64 -13.16 -17.44 -11.33
N TYR A 65 -13.31 -17.52 -10.01
CA TYR A 65 -14.36 -16.79 -9.28
C TYR A 65 -14.20 -15.27 -9.40
N ALA A 66 -12.99 -14.76 -9.27
CA ALA A 66 -12.73 -13.32 -9.41
C ALA A 66 -13.10 -12.79 -10.81
N ALA A 67 -12.78 -13.54 -11.86
CA ALA A 67 -13.13 -13.17 -13.24
C ALA A 67 -14.65 -13.18 -13.45
N GLN A 68 -15.37 -14.21 -12.95
CA GLN A 68 -16.82 -14.26 -13.02
C GLN A 68 -17.47 -13.12 -12.22
N GLY A 69 -16.97 -12.84 -11.01
CA GLY A 69 -17.41 -11.70 -10.19
C GLY A 69 -17.28 -10.38 -10.93
N GLN A 70 -16.17 -10.18 -11.64
CA GLN A 70 -15.97 -8.96 -12.43
C GLN A 70 -16.98 -8.83 -13.58
N VAL A 71 -17.35 -9.94 -14.24
CA VAL A 71 -18.39 -9.94 -15.28
C VAL A 71 -19.75 -9.56 -14.67
N LEU A 72 -20.11 -10.12 -13.53
CA LEU A 72 -21.37 -9.80 -12.83
C LEU A 72 -21.42 -8.34 -12.37
N ALA A 73 -20.33 -7.83 -11.80
CA ALA A 73 -20.24 -6.43 -11.39
C ALA A 73 -20.48 -5.47 -12.57
N ARG A 74 -19.87 -5.76 -13.73
CA ARG A 74 -20.09 -4.99 -14.97
C ARG A 74 -21.51 -5.13 -15.52
N SER A 75 -22.18 -6.23 -15.23
CA SER A 75 -23.57 -6.49 -15.64
C SER A 75 -24.61 -5.87 -14.68
N GLY A 76 -24.16 -5.09 -13.68
CA GLY A 76 -25.04 -4.45 -12.72
C GLY A 76 -25.61 -5.37 -11.64
N LYS A 77 -24.90 -6.46 -11.34
CA LYS A 77 -25.27 -7.45 -10.33
C LYS A 77 -24.23 -7.49 -9.18
N PRO A 78 -24.16 -6.42 -8.37
CA PRO A 78 -23.11 -6.27 -7.36
C PRO A 78 -23.18 -7.36 -6.28
N ASP A 79 -24.36 -7.76 -5.82
CA ASP A 79 -24.51 -8.77 -4.75
C ASP A 79 -23.99 -10.15 -5.20
N GLU A 80 -24.32 -10.55 -6.44
CA GLU A 80 -23.82 -11.82 -7.00
C GLU A 80 -22.30 -11.75 -7.22
N ALA A 81 -21.78 -10.61 -7.64
CA ALA A 81 -20.35 -10.38 -7.81
C ALA A 81 -19.61 -10.42 -6.46
N LEU A 82 -20.17 -9.80 -5.42
CA LEU A 82 -19.61 -9.80 -4.06
C LEU A 82 -19.44 -11.23 -3.54
N ALA A 83 -20.47 -12.06 -3.67
CA ALA A 83 -20.41 -13.46 -3.26
C ALA A 83 -19.32 -14.25 -3.98
N LEU A 84 -19.03 -13.94 -5.26
CA LEU A 84 -17.94 -14.57 -5.99
C LEU A 84 -16.57 -14.05 -5.58
N PHE A 85 -16.42 -12.75 -5.31
CA PHE A 85 -15.19 -12.22 -4.78
C PHE A 85 -14.85 -12.78 -3.39
N GLU A 86 -15.86 -12.96 -2.53
CA GLU A 86 -15.67 -13.61 -1.22
C GLU A 86 -15.23 -15.06 -1.36
N LYS A 87 -15.81 -15.82 -2.30
CA LYS A 87 -15.35 -17.18 -2.61
C LYS A 87 -13.91 -17.20 -3.11
N ALA A 88 -13.56 -16.27 -3.99
CA ALA A 88 -12.19 -16.13 -4.46
C ALA A 88 -11.22 -15.85 -3.31
N LEU A 89 -11.56 -14.95 -2.41
CA LEU A 89 -10.74 -14.56 -1.25
C LEU A 89 -10.67 -15.65 -0.17
N ALA A 90 -11.66 -16.52 -0.09
CA ALA A 90 -11.61 -17.69 0.79
C ALA A 90 -10.58 -18.73 0.30
N LEU A 91 -10.34 -18.83 -1.01
CA LEU A 91 -9.34 -19.71 -1.60
C LEU A 91 -7.97 -19.06 -1.71
N ASP A 92 -7.91 -17.79 -2.06
CA ASP A 92 -6.71 -16.98 -2.19
C ASP A 92 -6.93 -15.58 -1.60
N PRO A 93 -6.57 -15.36 -0.33
CA PRO A 93 -6.72 -14.06 0.35
C PRO A 93 -5.95 -12.91 -0.29
N TYR A 94 -4.98 -13.22 -1.16
CA TYR A 94 -4.13 -12.25 -1.85
C TYR A 94 -4.55 -12.02 -3.31
N ASN A 95 -5.73 -12.47 -3.69
CA ASN A 95 -6.24 -12.27 -5.05
C ASN A 95 -6.55 -10.81 -5.32
N VAL A 96 -5.62 -10.13 -6.01
CA VAL A 96 -5.69 -8.69 -6.32
C VAL A 96 -6.99 -8.31 -7.04
N GLN A 97 -7.46 -9.18 -7.97
CA GLN A 97 -8.68 -8.90 -8.74
C GLN A 97 -9.92 -8.96 -7.85
N ALA A 98 -9.99 -9.94 -6.95
CA ALA A 98 -11.12 -10.09 -6.03
C ALA A 98 -11.14 -8.95 -4.99
N LEU A 99 -9.98 -8.61 -4.38
CA LEU A 99 -9.87 -7.47 -3.47
C LEU A 99 -10.27 -6.16 -4.15
N SER A 100 -9.75 -5.89 -5.34
CA SER A 100 -10.09 -4.68 -6.09
C SER A 100 -11.58 -4.63 -6.44
N GLY A 101 -12.14 -5.75 -6.89
CA GLY A 101 -13.57 -5.85 -7.25
C GLY A 101 -14.48 -5.67 -6.05
N ARG A 102 -14.17 -6.29 -4.92
CA ARG A 102 -14.90 -6.15 -3.66
C ARG A 102 -14.83 -4.71 -3.14
N GLY A 103 -13.64 -4.12 -3.13
CA GLY A 103 -13.45 -2.72 -2.73
C GLY A 103 -14.28 -1.74 -3.56
N LEU A 104 -14.37 -1.94 -4.87
CA LEU A 104 -15.21 -1.11 -5.75
C LEU A 104 -16.71 -1.28 -5.43
N ILE A 105 -17.17 -2.47 -5.11
CA ILE A 105 -18.57 -2.70 -4.69
C ILE A 105 -18.83 -1.99 -3.36
N HIS A 106 -17.96 -2.21 -2.34
CA HIS A 106 -18.06 -1.52 -1.05
C HIS A 106 -18.12 0.01 -1.24
N GLN A 107 -17.28 0.56 -2.13
CA GLN A 107 -17.28 1.99 -2.44
C GLN A 107 -18.61 2.45 -3.05
N GLY A 108 -19.18 1.68 -3.98
CA GLY A 108 -20.48 1.95 -4.60
C GLY A 108 -21.64 1.91 -3.60
N GLU A 109 -21.54 1.04 -2.59
CA GLU A 109 -22.48 0.91 -1.48
C GLU A 109 -22.24 1.93 -0.34
N LYS A 110 -21.28 2.85 -0.52
CA LYS A 110 -20.85 3.85 0.48
C LYS A 110 -20.20 3.25 1.74
N ARG A 111 -19.77 2.01 1.65
CA ARG A 111 -19.01 1.30 2.68
C ARG A 111 -17.52 1.64 2.52
N HIS A 112 -17.20 2.93 2.71
CA HIS A 112 -15.88 3.47 2.37
C HIS A 112 -14.78 2.93 3.28
N ALA A 113 -15.08 2.54 4.52
CA ALA A 113 -14.08 1.97 5.41
C ALA A 113 -13.60 0.61 4.90
N GLU A 114 -14.52 -0.28 4.56
CA GLU A 114 -14.22 -1.61 4.01
C GLU A 114 -13.53 -1.52 2.63
N ALA A 115 -13.92 -0.54 1.82
CA ALA A 115 -13.24 -0.27 0.56
C ALA A 115 -11.77 0.14 0.76
N ILE A 116 -11.48 0.97 1.78
CA ILE A 116 -10.13 1.38 2.13
C ILE A 116 -9.28 0.17 2.55
N ASP A 117 -9.84 -0.75 3.33
CA ASP A 117 -9.15 -1.97 3.76
C ASP A 117 -8.76 -2.83 2.55
N ASP A 118 -9.70 -3.04 1.63
CA ASP A 118 -9.45 -3.80 0.40
C ASP A 118 -8.38 -3.14 -0.48
N PHE A 119 -8.47 -1.83 -0.74
CA PHE A 119 -7.48 -1.12 -1.56
C PHE A 119 -6.11 -1.02 -0.87
N THR A 120 -6.08 -1.01 0.46
CA THR A 120 -4.83 -1.07 1.22
C THR A 120 -4.15 -2.42 1.03
N ALA A 121 -4.91 -3.51 1.07
CA ALA A 121 -4.39 -4.84 0.77
C ALA A 121 -3.87 -4.93 -0.68
N VAL A 122 -4.61 -4.40 -1.65
CA VAL A 122 -4.18 -4.35 -3.06
C VAL A 122 -2.90 -3.55 -3.22
N HIS A 123 -2.79 -2.36 -2.62
CA HIS A 123 -1.58 -1.54 -2.70
C HIS A 123 -0.37 -2.26 -2.10
N GLY A 124 -0.55 -2.97 -0.97
CA GLY A 124 0.52 -3.79 -0.38
C GLY A 124 1.02 -4.91 -1.29
N LEU A 125 0.15 -5.47 -2.14
CA LEU A 125 0.47 -6.53 -3.09
C LEU A 125 1.10 -6.01 -4.39
N VAL A 126 0.66 -4.86 -4.85
CA VAL A 126 1.08 -4.25 -6.14
C VAL A 126 1.38 -2.76 -5.99
N PRO A 127 2.43 -2.38 -5.24
CA PRO A 127 2.70 -0.99 -4.86
C PRO A 127 3.02 -0.07 -6.05
N GLN A 128 3.38 -0.64 -7.21
CA GLN A 128 3.72 0.17 -8.40
C GLN A 128 2.49 0.71 -9.13
N ARG A 129 1.28 0.22 -8.80
CA ARG A 129 0.04 0.63 -9.49
C ARG A 129 -0.61 1.81 -8.80
N ALA A 130 -0.97 2.82 -9.58
CA ALA A 130 -1.70 3.98 -9.08
C ALA A 130 -3.19 3.70 -8.83
N ASP A 131 -3.80 2.74 -9.53
CA ASP A 131 -5.25 2.48 -9.45
C ASP A 131 -5.77 2.26 -8.01
N PRO A 132 -5.15 1.41 -7.15
CA PRO A 132 -5.64 1.21 -5.79
C PRO A 132 -5.51 2.46 -4.93
N LEU A 133 -4.46 3.26 -5.13
CA LEU A 133 -4.27 4.54 -4.43
C LEU A 133 -5.35 5.55 -4.84
N VAL A 134 -5.66 5.66 -6.12
CA VAL A 134 -6.72 6.54 -6.63
C VAL A 134 -8.10 6.13 -6.10
N ALA A 135 -8.39 4.82 -6.07
CA ALA A 135 -9.63 4.30 -5.53
C ALA A 135 -9.74 4.53 -4.02
N ARG A 136 -8.65 4.29 -3.27
CA ARG A 136 -8.59 4.55 -1.82
C ARG A 136 -8.73 6.03 -1.51
N ALA A 137 -8.06 6.89 -2.24
CA ALA A 137 -8.20 8.34 -2.12
C ALA A 137 -9.64 8.82 -2.35
N THR A 138 -10.36 8.22 -3.30
CA THR A 138 -11.78 8.51 -3.51
C THR A 138 -12.62 8.13 -2.28
N SER A 139 -12.33 7.01 -1.63
CA SER A 139 -13.00 6.62 -0.38
C SER A 139 -12.62 7.54 0.78
N TYR A 140 -11.35 7.96 0.88
CA TYR A 140 -10.93 8.96 1.86
C TYR A 140 -11.64 10.31 1.67
N LEU A 141 -11.80 10.76 0.43
CA LEU A 141 -12.56 11.98 0.11
C LEU A 141 -14.02 11.90 0.55
N ALA A 142 -14.65 10.74 0.40
CA ALA A 142 -16.02 10.52 0.84
C ALA A 142 -16.18 10.55 2.36
N LEU A 143 -15.11 10.19 3.09
CA LEU A 143 -15.05 10.26 4.56
C LEU A 143 -14.46 11.59 5.10
N ASP A 144 -14.27 12.59 4.24
CA ASP A 144 -13.63 13.88 4.55
C ASP A 144 -12.19 13.77 5.11
N LYS A 145 -11.51 12.65 4.82
CA LYS A 145 -10.11 12.41 5.16
C LYS A 145 -9.20 12.98 4.07
N ILE A 146 -9.17 14.33 3.98
CA ILE A 146 -8.56 15.03 2.83
C ILE A 146 -7.04 14.86 2.79
N LYS A 147 -6.37 14.80 3.96
CA LYS A 147 -4.91 14.66 4.03
C LYS A 147 -4.46 13.27 3.60
N GLU A 148 -5.18 12.24 3.99
CA GLU A 148 -4.92 10.86 3.58
C GLU A 148 -5.12 10.70 2.07
N ALA A 149 -6.18 11.32 1.52
CA ALA A 149 -6.40 11.36 0.08
C ALA A 149 -5.26 12.08 -0.67
N ALA A 150 -4.70 13.16 -0.10
CA ALA A 150 -3.56 13.87 -0.69
C ALA A 150 -2.32 12.97 -0.76
N THR A 151 -2.02 12.26 0.32
CA THR A 151 -0.87 11.34 0.38
C THR A 151 -0.97 10.26 -0.70
N ASP A 152 -2.13 9.61 -0.82
CA ASP A 152 -2.36 8.57 -1.83
C ASP A 152 -2.22 9.11 -3.26
N LEU A 153 -2.76 10.30 -3.52
CA LEU A 153 -2.71 10.89 -4.86
C LEU A 153 -1.33 11.45 -5.21
N ASP A 154 -0.58 11.93 -4.23
CA ASP A 154 0.83 12.31 -4.44
C ASP A 154 1.67 11.09 -4.85
N GLU A 155 1.47 9.95 -4.22
CA GLU A 155 2.13 8.70 -4.58
C GLU A 155 1.62 8.18 -5.94
N ALA A 156 0.31 8.22 -6.18
CA ALA A 156 -0.27 7.76 -7.44
C ALA A 156 0.29 8.49 -8.67
N VAL A 157 0.47 9.82 -8.59
CA VAL A 157 1.04 10.60 -9.70
C VAL A 157 2.55 10.43 -9.86
N GLN A 158 3.24 9.98 -8.82
CA GLN A 158 4.65 9.60 -8.90
C GLN A 158 4.82 8.22 -9.56
N SER A 159 3.99 7.25 -9.18
CA SER A 159 4.01 5.90 -9.76
C SER A 159 3.58 5.91 -11.22
N GLU A 160 2.54 6.65 -11.55
CA GLU A 160 1.98 6.75 -12.91
C GLU A 160 1.80 8.23 -13.33
N PRO A 161 2.87 8.90 -13.80
CA PRO A 161 2.83 10.33 -14.17
C PRO A 161 1.87 10.69 -15.31
N ASN A 162 1.39 9.71 -16.05
CA ASN A 162 0.42 9.88 -17.14
C ASN A 162 -1.02 9.48 -16.76
N ASN A 163 -1.27 9.20 -15.48
CA ASN A 163 -2.62 8.94 -14.98
C ASN A 163 -3.40 10.26 -14.81
N GLY A 164 -4.11 10.69 -15.85
CA GLY A 164 -4.87 11.94 -15.84
C GLY A 164 -5.97 11.97 -14.79
N ASN A 165 -6.53 10.80 -14.38
CA ASN A 165 -7.53 10.73 -13.33
C ASN A 165 -6.91 11.04 -11.95
N ALA A 166 -5.73 10.48 -11.67
CA ALA A 166 -5.00 10.78 -10.45
C ALA A 166 -4.68 12.28 -10.33
N TRP A 167 -4.23 12.90 -11.44
CA TRP A 167 -3.98 14.34 -11.48
C TRP A 167 -5.23 15.17 -11.26
N SER A 168 -6.37 14.80 -11.85
CA SER A 168 -7.64 15.51 -11.67
C SER A 168 -8.13 15.44 -10.22
N LEU A 169 -8.10 14.24 -9.60
CA LEU A 169 -8.46 14.07 -8.20
C LEU A 169 -7.49 14.77 -7.25
N ARG A 170 -6.19 14.76 -7.56
CA ARG A 170 -5.18 15.51 -6.82
C ARG A 170 -5.49 17.00 -6.82
N GLY A 171 -5.91 17.55 -7.96
CA GLY A 171 -6.36 18.92 -8.08
C GLY A 171 -7.52 19.23 -7.13
N LEU A 172 -8.53 18.36 -7.09
CA LEU A 172 -9.69 18.48 -6.20
C LEU A 172 -9.28 18.42 -4.71
N VAL A 173 -8.37 17.54 -4.36
CA VAL A 173 -7.89 17.42 -2.97
C VAL A 173 -7.15 18.68 -2.53
N TYR A 174 -6.22 19.19 -3.35
CA TYR A 174 -5.49 20.42 -3.01
C TYR A 174 -6.37 21.66 -3.03
N GLU A 175 -7.42 21.70 -3.86
CA GLU A 175 -8.47 22.71 -3.80
C GLU A 175 -9.18 22.69 -2.43
N ARG A 176 -9.56 21.50 -1.92
CA ARG A 176 -10.17 21.36 -0.59
C ARG A 176 -9.22 21.70 0.55
N LEU A 177 -7.92 21.47 0.38
CA LEU A 177 -6.86 21.89 1.32
C LEU A 177 -6.58 23.38 1.28
N GLY A 178 -7.14 24.12 0.30
CA GLY A 178 -6.90 25.55 0.10
C GLY A 178 -5.60 25.88 -0.60
N ASP A 179 -4.83 24.87 -1.04
CA ASP A 179 -3.59 25.09 -1.82
C ASP A 179 -3.93 25.26 -3.32
N ARG A 180 -4.34 26.46 -3.67
CA ARG A 180 -4.69 26.83 -5.04
C ARG A 180 -3.55 26.59 -6.04
N LYS A 181 -2.30 26.74 -5.60
CA LYS A 181 -1.13 26.56 -6.47
C LYS A 181 -0.98 25.10 -6.89
N GLN A 182 -1.03 24.18 -5.92
CA GLN A 182 -0.94 22.75 -6.18
C GLN A 182 -2.19 22.25 -6.94
N ALA A 183 -3.36 22.78 -6.61
CA ALA A 183 -4.60 22.47 -7.34
C ALA A 183 -4.49 22.85 -8.81
N ALA A 184 -4.09 24.09 -9.12
CA ALA A 184 -3.93 24.56 -10.49
C ALA A 184 -2.90 23.74 -11.28
N ALA A 185 -1.75 23.45 -10.67
CA ALA A 185 -0.72 22.62 -11.30
C ALA A 185 -1.24 21.23 -11.65
N SER A 186 -2.00 20.61 -10.74
CA SER A 186 -2.57 19.28 -10.92
C SER A 186 -3.65 19.26 -12.01
N TYR A 187 -4.57 20.21 -12.00
CA TYR A 187 -5.60 20.31 -13.05
C TYR A 187 -5.02 20.58 -14.43
N ASN A 188 -4.01 21.45 -14.53
CA ASN A 188 -3.31 21.70 -15.80
C ASN A 188 -2.63 20.41 -16.30
N ARG A 189 -2.01 19.63 -15.42
CA ARG A 189 -1.41 18.34 -15.81
C ARG A 189 -2.47 17.35 -16.25
N ALA A 190 -3.60 17.26 -15.55
CA ALA A 190 -4.74 16.44 -15.96
C ALA A 190 -5.23 16.79 -17.37
N LEU A 191 -5.39 18.08 -17.66
CA LEU A 191 -5.83 18.57 -18.99
C LEU A 191 -4.78 18.34 -20.09
N ALA A 192 -3.50 18.41 -19.76
CA ALA A 192 -2.44 18.08 -20.71
C ALA A 192 -2.48 16.60 -21.13
N ILE A 193 -2.88 15.71 -20.22
CA ILE A 193 -3.02 14.27 -20.49
C ILE A 193 -4.40 13.97 -21.11
N ARG A 194 -5.46 14.57 -20.58
CA ARG A 194 -6.85 14.39 -21.00
C ARG A 194 -7.50 15.75 -21.29
N PRO A 195 -7.41 16.28 -22.51
CA PRO A 195 -7.89 17.63 -22.83
C PRO A 195 -9.41 17.83 -22.65
N ARG A 196 -10.18 16.73 -22.56
CA ARG A 196 -11.64 16.74 -22.33
C ARG A 196 -12.03 16.39 -20.89
N ASP A 197 -11.13 16.60 -19.94
CA ASP A 197 -11.44 16.40 -18.51
C ASP A 197 -12.24 17.58 -17.98
N ASP A 198 -13.56 17.42 -17.94
CA ASP A 198 -14.50 18.47 -17.48
C ASP A 198 -14.35 18.77 -16.00
N ALA A 199 -13.97 17.78 -15.19
CA ALA A 199 -13.72 17.97 -13.75
C ALA A 199 -12.51 18.89 -13.52
N ALA A 200 -11.41 18.63 -14.23
CA ALA A 200 -10.21 19.45 -14.15
C ALA A 200 -10.46 20.88 -14.69
N ARG A 201 -11.21 21.01 -15.79
CA ARG A 201 -11.57 22.32 -16.35
C ARG A 201 -12.43 23.14 -15.38
N SER A 202 -13.44 22.52 -14.81
CA SER A 202 -14.31 23.15 -13.82
C SER A 202 -13.54 23.52 -12.55
N GLY A 203 -12.61 22.66 -12.11
CA GLY A 203 -11.72 22.94 -10.99
C GLY A 203 -10.87 24.19 -11.22
N LEU A 204 -10.23 24.32 -12.38
CA LEU A 204 -9.45 25.51 -12.74
C LEU A 204 -10.30 26.79 -12.73
N SER A 205 -11.53 26.70 -13.24
CA SER A 205 -12.46 27.85 -13.22
C SER A 205 -12.81 28.30 -11.79
N ARG A 206 -12.97 27.36 -10.85
CA ARG A 206 -13.28 27.70 -9.45
C ARG A 206 -12.13 28.37 -8.72
N ILE A 207 -10.90 27.97 -8.99
CA ILE A 207 -9.72 28.48 -8.29
C ILE A 207 -9.08 29.69 -8.96
N GLY A 208 -9.42 29.95 -10.23
CA GLY A 208 -8.86 31.05 -11.04
C GLY A 208 -9.73 32.30 -11.07
N GLY A 209 -10.93 32.26 -10.46
CA GLY A 209 -11.86 33.39 -10.37
C GLY A 209 -11.53 34.36 -9.25
#